data_f7b1c887e820e4645363a38af7036e37
#
_entry.id   f7b1c887e820e4645363a38af7036e37
#
_cell.length_a   1.000
_cell.length_b   1.000
_cell.length_c   1.000
_cell.angle_alpha   90.00
_cell.angle_beta   90.00
_cell.angle_gamma   90.00
#
_symmetry.space_group_name_H-M   'P 1'
#
loop_
_entity.id
_entity.type
_entity.pdbx_description
1 polymer ?
#
loop_
_entity_poly.entity_id
_entity_poly.type
_entity_poly.pdbx_seq_one_letter_code
_entity_poly.pdbx_strand_id
1 'polypeptide(L)' 'LKRINGLIKDIQRSTFEGIGKPEPLKENLSGMWSRRIDDTNRIVYYEKDEIIYIVSCRGHYDD' A
#
# COMPACT_ATOMS: atom_id res chain seq x y z
N LEU A 1 0.96 -2.99 15.28
CA LEU A 1 1.49 -3.65 14.18
C LEU A 1 0.64 -4.77 13.65
N LYS A 2 -0.39 -5.15 14.39
CA LYS A 2 -1.35 -6.12 13.84
C LYS A 2 -2.01 -5.55 12.59
N ARG A 3 -2.29 -4.25 12.59
CA ARG A 3 -2.92 -3.62 11.45
C ARG A 3 -2.04 -3.71 10.21
N ILE A 4 -0.75 -3.42 10.37
CA ILE A 4 0.18 -3.47 9.25
C ILE A 4 0.33 -4.89 8.74
N ASN A 5 0.46 -5.86 9.64
CA ASN A 5 0.57 -7.25 9.23
C ASN A 5 -0.68 -7.72 8.50
N GLY A 6 -1.84 -7.30 8.96
CA GLY A 6 -3.09 -7.63 8.29
C GLY A 6 -3.16 -7.03 6.90
N LEU A 7 -2.69 -5.79 6.74
CA LEU A 7 -2.66 -5.15 5.43
C LEU A 7 -1.72 -5.88 4.48
N ILE A 8 -0.54 -6.26 4.96
CA ILE A 8 0.42 -6.97 4.12
C ILE A 8 -0.16 -8.28 3.65
N LYS A 9 -0.81 -9.02 4.53
CA LYS A 9 -1.45 -10.28 4.15
C LYS A 9 -2.55 -10.04 3.13
N ASP A 10 -3.33 -8.98 3.31
CA ASP A 10 -4.40 -8.69 2.36
C ASP A 10 -3.84 -8.27 1.00
N ILE A 11 -2.75 -7.53 0.98
CA ILE A 11 -2.09 -7.17 -0.27
C ILE A 11 -1.61 -8.42 -0.99
N GLN A 12 -1.04 -9.36 -0.27
CA GLN A 12 -0.57 -10.60 -0.87
C GLN A 12 -1.72 -11.44 -1.43
N ARG A 13 -2.87 -11.38 -0.77
CA ARG A 13 -4.06 -12.09 -1.24
C ARG A 13 -4.68 -11.41 -2.45
N SER A 14 -4.73 -10.09 -2.44
CA SER A 14 -5.35 -9.33 -3.51
C SER A 14 -4.69 -7.96 -3.57
N THR A 15 -3.78 -7.79 -4.53
CA THR A 15 -2.88 -6.63 -4.56
C THR A 15 -3.63 -5.31 -4.71
N PHE A 16 -4.69 -5.29 -5.51
CA PHE A 16 -5.32 -4.03 -5.89
C PHE A 16 -6.71 -3.84 -5.31
N GLU A 17 -7.13 -4.71 -4.42
CA GLU A 17 -8.44 -4.63 -3.78
C GLU A 17 -8.32 -5.05 -2.33
N GLY A 18 -9.27 -4.63 -1.53
CA GLY A 18 -9.35 -5.10 -0.17
C GLY A 18 -9.35 -4.00 0.85
N ILE A 19 -8.84 -4.30 2.04
CA ILE A 19 -8.94 -3.38 3.17
C ILE A 19 -7.98 -2.21 3.00
N GLY A 20 -8.29 -1.10 3.65
CA GLY A 20 -7.42 0.07 3.64
C GLY A 20 -7.56 0.95 2.41
N LYS A 21 -8.59 0.75 1.62
CA LYS A 21 -8.88 1.57 0.44
C LYS A 21 -7.68 1.67 -0.49
N PRO A 22 -7.29 0.57 -1.15
CA PRO A 22 -6.16 0.61 -2.07
C PRO A 22 -6.38 1.61 -3.18
N GLU A 23 -5.34 2.35 -3.49
CA GLU A 23 -5.46 3.41 -4.47
C GLU A 23 -4.14 3.58 -5.21
N PRO A 24 -4.18 3.71 -6.55
CA PRO A 24 -2.95 3.90 -7.32
C PRO A 24 -2.41 5.32 -7.12
N LEU A 25 -1.11 5.43 -7.08
CA LEU A 25 -0.45 6.72 -6.97
C LEU A 25 -0.11 7.25 -8.35
N LYS A 26 0.21 8.54 -8.41
CA LYS A 26 0.36 9.24 -9.68
C LYS A 26 1.73 9.87 -9.83
N GLU A 27 1.99 10.39 -11.03
CA GLU A 27 3.18 11.16 -11.36
C GLU A 27 4.43 10.36 -11.06
N ASN A 28 5.35 10.90 -10.29
CA ASN A 28 6.61 10.18 -10.05
C ASN A 28 6.44 8.96 -9.17
N LEU A 29 5.26 8.74 -8.62
CA LEU A 29 4.95 7.51 -7.89
C LEU A 29 4.07 6.57 -8.69
N SER A 30 3.93 6.83 -9.97
CA SER A 30 3.12 6.00 -10.84
C SER A 30 3.61 4.57 -10.82
N GLY A 31 2.67 3.63 -10.76
CA GLY A 31 3.00 2.21 -10.64
C GLY A 31 2.97 1.71 -9.22
N MET A 32 2.93 2.61 -8.27
CA MET A 32 2.81 2.24 -6.86
C MET A 32 1.40 2.40 -6.38
N TRP A 33 1.08 1.76 -5.27
CA TRP A 33 -0.22 1.78 -4.66
C TRP A 33 -0.09 2.11 -3.19
N SER A 34 -1.15 2.62 -2.60
CA SER A 34 -1.15 2.84 -1.16
C SER A 34 -2.42 2.28 -0.55
N ARG A 35 -2.31 1.88 0.71
CA ARG A 35 -3.47 1.52 1.53
C ARG A 35 -3.34 2.23 2.85
N ARG A 36 -4.48 2.59 3.42
CA ARG A 36 -4.51 3.31 4.69
C ARG A 36 -4.24 2.36 5.84
N ILE A 37 -3.34 2.77 6.72
CA ILE A 37 -3.12 2.07 7.98
C ILE A 37 -4.08 2.65 9.01
N ASP A 38 -4.13 3.98 9.07
CA ASP A 38 -5.05 4.71 9.93
C ASP A 38 -5.31 6.06 9.28
N ASP A 39 -5.84 7.02 10.02
CA ASP A 39 -6.23 8.31 9.45
C ASP A 39 -5.06 9.11 8.90
N THR A 40 -3.86 8.86 9.40
CA THR A 40 -2.70 9.65 9.00
C THR A 40 -1.62 8.87 8.30
N ASN A 41 -1.61 7.56 8.41
CA ASN A 41 -0.52 6.75 7.89
C ASN A 41 -0.97 5.82 6.79
N ARG A 42 -0.09 5.60 5.82
CA ARG A 42 -0.35 4.73 4.68
C ARG A 42 0.84 3.81 4.46
N ILE A 43 0.56 2.66 3.89
CA ILE A 43 1.58 1.75 3.40
C ILE A 43 1.65 1.93 1.88
N VAL A 44 2.85 2.15 1.36
CA VAL A 44 3.06 2.32 -0.08
C VAL A 44 3.80 1.10 -0.59
N TYR A 45 3.32 0.53 -1.67
CA TYR A 45 3.86 -0.74 -2.16
C TYR A 45 3.70 -0.84 -3.67
N TYR A 46 4.40 -1.79 -4.25
CA TYR A 46 4.17 -2.16 -5.65
C TYR A 46 4.42 -3.65 -5.80
N GLU A 47 3.94 -4.19 -6.90
CA GLU A 47 4.12 -5.59 -7.22
C GLU A 47 5.01 -5.71 -8.44
N LYS A 48 5.94 -6.65 -8.41
CA LYS A 48 6.75 -6.99 -9.56
C LYS A 48 7.01 -8.47 -9.52
N ASP A 49 6.64 -9.17 -10.62
CA ASP A 49 6.83 -10.61 -10.74
C ASP A 49 6.21 -11.36 -9.58
N GLU A 50 5.02 -10.92 -9.17
CA GLU A 50 4.25 -11.55 -8.10
C GLU A 50 4.91 -11.40 -6.72
N ILE A 51 5.84 -10.47 -6.61
CA ILE A 51 6.46 -10.14 -5.33
C ILE A 51 6.01 -8.75 -4.92
N ILE A 52 5.60 -8.61 -3.67
CA ILE A 52 5.17 -7.33 -3.14
C ILE A 52 6.36 -6.64 -2.49
N TYR A 53 6.62 -5.43 -2.93
CA TYR A 53 7.70 -4.61 -2.37
C TYR A 53 7.09 -3.49 -1.56
N ILE A 54 7.45 -3.41 -0.29
CA ILE A 54 6.99 -2.35 0.61
C ILE A 54 7.98 -1.20 0.54
N VAL A 55 7.51 -0.04 0.13
CA VAL A 55 8.36 1.12 -0.02
C VAL A 55 8.40 1.93 1.25
N SER A 56 7.24 2.11 1.89
CA SER A 56 7.16 2.99 3.05
C SER A 56 5.90 2.68 3.82
N CYS A 57 5.93 2.98 5.12
CA CYS A 57 4.76 2.85 5.99
C CYS A 57 4.53 4.14 6.76
N ARG A 58 4.78 5.28 6.13
CA ARG A 58 4.74 6.56 6.82
C ARG A 58 3.52 7.36 6.47
N GLY A 59 3.46 8.56 7.03
CA GLY A 59 2.38 9.48 6.84
C GLY A 59 2.15 9.82 5.38
N HIS A 60 1.16 10.63 5.12
CA HIS A 60 0.66 10.81 3.77
C HIS A 60 1.72 11.26 2.78
N TYR A 61 1.43 10.98 1.53
CA TYR A 61 2.27 11.37 0.40
C TYR A 61 1.51 12.37 -0.44
N ASP A 62 2.18 13.47 -0.74
CA ASP A 62 1.65 14.45 -1.67
C ASP A 62 2.23 14.16 -3.03
N ASP A 63 1.41 13.89 -3.96
CA ASP A 63 1.92 13.63 -5.29
C ASP A 63 1.67 14.74 -6.22
#